data_2b351f30ab3e2936919fd8ed79282765
#
_entry.id   2b351f30ab3e2936919fd8ed79282765
#
_cell.length_a   1.000
_cell.length_b   1.000
_cell.length_c   1.000
_cell.angle_alpha   90.00
_cell.angle_beta   90.00
_cell.angle_gamma   90.00
#
_symmetry.space_group_name_H-M   'P 1'
#
loop_
_entity.id
_entity.type
_entity.pdbx_description
1 polymer ?
#
loop_
_entity_poly.entity_id
_entity_poly.type
_entity_poly.pdbx_seq_one_letter_code
_entity_poly.pdbx_strand_id
1 'polypeptide(L)'
;MSRITFDTLLEAGAHFGHLKRKWNPAMAPYIFMERNGIHIIDLHKTAAMTETAAEALKQIAKSGKKILFVSTKKQLKEIVAEKALSVGMPYVIERWPGGMLTNFPTIRKAVKKMATIDKLTQDGTYSNLSKREVLQISRQRAKLDKNLGSIADLTRLPSAIFVVDVMKEHIAVHEANRLGIPVFAIVDTNSNPNDIDFVIPANDDATKSVEVILDACCAAIAEGIEERKVEKVDTEAAEGEENEAKKAPRRRTTKARAAKAEEAPIAE
;
A
#
# COMPACT_ATOMS: atom_id res chain seq x y z
N MET A 1 13.45 8.80 16.51
CA MET A 1 12.37 9.31 17.40
C MET A 1 11.12 8.53 17.07
N SER A 2 10.33 8.14 18.09
CA SER A 2 9.05 7.45 17.84
C SER A 2 8.10 8.35 17.07
N ARG A 3 7.42 7.84 16.05
CA ARG A 3 6.44 8.57 15.23
C ARG A 3 5.15 8.86 15.99
N ILE A 4 4.90 8.11 17.06
CA ILE A 4 3.71 8.25 17.91
C ILE A 4 4.14 8.29 19.37
N THR A 5 3.53 9.19 20.14
CA THR A 5 3.74 9.27 21.59
C THR A 5 2.52 8.70 22.34
N PHE A 6 2.74 8.28 23.59
CA PHE A 6 1.67 7.82 24.46
C PHE A 6 0.57 8.89 24.65
N ASP A 7 0.97 10.15 24.82
CA ASP A 7 0.05 11.26 25.09
C ASP A 7 -0.85 11.53 23.88
N THR A 8 -0.31 11.49 22.66
CA THR A 8 -1.10 11.66 21.42
C THR A 8 -2.15 10.56 21.25
N LEU A 9 -1.79 9.30 21.56
CA LEU A 9 -2.74 8.18 21.53
C LEU A 9 -3.82 8.30 22.60
N LEU A 10 -3.45 8.78 23.78
CA LEU A 10 -4.38 8.98 24.89
C LEU A 10 -5.42 10.06 24.57
N GLU A 11 -4.97 11.21 24.06
CA GLU A 11 -5.83 12.33 23.64
C GLU A 11 -6.74 11.94 22.47
N ALA A 12 -6.26 11.10 21.56
CA ALA A 12 -7.03 10.56 20.44
C ALA A 12 -8.08 9.53 20.89
N GLY A 13 -8.03 9.05 22.14
CA GLY A 13 -8.94 8.03 22.65
C GLY A 13 -8.69 6.62 22.14
N ALA A 14 -7.46 6.31 21.74
CA ALA A 14 -7.08 5.00 21.22
C ALA A 14 -7.15 3.87 22.26
N HIS A 15 -7.17 4.23 23.55
CA HIS A 15 -7.21 3.29 24.67
C HIS A 15 -8.60 2.69 24.92
N PHE A 16 -9.68 3.27 24.39
CA PHE A 16 -11.01 2.73 24.58
C PHE A 16 -11.26 1.53 23.67
N GLY A 17 -11.53 0.39 24.26
CA GLY A 17 -12.00 -0.79 23.55
C GLY A 17 -13.52 -0.96 23.67
N HIS A 18 -14.01 -2.13 23.30
CA HIS A 18 -15.41 -2.50 23.34
C HIS A 18 -15.86 -3.02 24.73
N LEU A 19 -17.16 -3.20 24.87
CA LEU A 19 -17.78 -3.77 26.07
C LEU A 19 -17.25 -5.19 26.33
N LYS A 20 -17.02 -5.55 27.60
CA LYS A 20 -16.59 -6.86 28.07
C LYS A 20 -17.37 -8.03 27.44
N ARG A 21 -18.67 -7.91 27.29
CA ARG A 21 -19.51 -8.98 26.73
C ARG A 21 -19.24 -9.28 25.24
N LYS A 22 -18.55 -8.40 24.52
CA LYS A 22 -18.26 -8.51 23.09
C LYS A 22 -16.78 -8.78 22.79
N TRP A 23 -15.94 -8.87 23.81
CA TRP A 23 -14.53 -9.01 23.62
C TRP A 23 -14.12 -10.40 23.10
N ASN A 24 -12.97 -10.44 22.46
CA ASN A 24 -12.34 -11.70 22.03
C ASN A 24 -11.25 -12.08 23.05
N PRO A 25 -11.24 -13.33 23.59
CA PRO A 25 -10.20 -13.78 24.52
C PRO A 25 -8.78 -13.71 23.96
N ALA A 26 -8.59 -13.82 22.65
CA ALA A 26 -7.28 -13.69 22.01
C ALA A 26 -6.69 -12.26 22.14
N MET A 27 -7.52 -11.26 22.47
CA MET A 27 -7.06 -9.89 22.73
C MET A 27 -6.59 -9.67 24.18
N ALA A 28 -6.70 -10.66 25.07
CA ALA A 28 -6.25 -10.55 26.47
C ALA A 28 -4.83 -9.99 26.65
N PRO A 29 -3.82 -10.34 25.82
CA PRO A 29 -2.47 -9.80 25.93
C PRO A 29 -2.37 -8.29 25.72
N TYR A 30 -3.34 -7.67 25.03
CA TYR A 30 -3.34 -6.25 24.63
C TYR A 30 -4.20 -5.38 25.54
N ILE A 31 -4.97 -6.01 26.45
CA ILE A 31 -5.85 -5.31 27.40
C ILE A 31 -5.07 -4.98 28.66
N PHE A 32 -5.09 -3.72 29.06
CA PHE A 32 -4.46 -3.24 30.29
C PHE A 32 -5.36 -3.47 31.52
N MET A 33 -6.63 -3.08 31.42
CA MET A 33 -7.61 -3.20 32.53
C MET A 33 -9.05 -3.16 32.01
N GLU A 34 -9.99 -3.43 32.90
CA GLU A 34 -11.42 -3.20 32.69
C GLU A 34 -11.88 -2.01 33.57
N ARG A 35 -12.63 -1.08 32.98
CA ARG A 35 -13.24 0.03 33.70
C ARG A 35 -14.66 0.27 33.18
N ASN A 36 -15.64 0.30 34.10
CA ASN A 36 -17.05 0.50 33.77
C ASN A 36 -17.61 -0.50 32.72
N GLY A 37 -17.13 -1.75 32.73
CA GLY A 37 -17.55 -2.77 31.76
C GLY A 37 -17.00 -2.62 30.34
N ILE A 38 -16.00 -1.72 30.16
CA ILE A 38 -15.28 -1.50 28.91
C ILE A 38 -13.81 -1.90 29.11
N HIS A 39 -13.24 -2.57 28.14
CA HIS A 39 -11.82 -2.89 28.16
C HIS A 39 -11.00 -1.67 27.78
N ILE A 40 -9.89 -1.47 28.46
CA ILE A 40 -8.89 -0.43 28.18
C ILE A 40 -7.68 -1.09 27.54
N ILE A 41 -7.29 -0.62 26.35
CA ILE A 41 -6.15 -1.12 25.60
C ILE A 41 -4.85 -0.52 26.15
N ASP A 42 -3.77 -1.30 26.16
CA ASP A 42 -2.44 -0.89 26.56
C ASP A 42 -1.78 -0.04 25.47
N LEU A 43 -1.72 1.28 25.67
CA LEU A 43 -1.16 2.21 24.70
C LEU A 43 0.37 2.08 24.51
N HIS A 44 1.09 1.53 25.46
CA HIS A 44 2.52 1.25 25.28
C HIS A 44 2.71 0.18 24.21
N LYS A 45 1.88 -0.85 24.23
CA LYS A 45 1.87 -1.88 23.16
C LYS A 45 1.40 -1.31 21.84
N THR A 46 0.37 -0.45 21.86
CA THR A 46 -0.09 0.24 20.64
C THR A 46 1.05 1.01 19.99
N ALA A 47 1.78 1.83 20.74
CA ALA A 47 2.89 2.62 20.23
C ALA A 47 4.02 1.74 19.65
N ALA A 48 4.45 0.72 20.40
CA ALA A 48 5.52 -0.18 19.97
C ALA A 48 5.13 -0.98 18.71
N MET A 49 3.90 -1.50 18.66
CA MET A 49 3.42 -2.29 17.52
C MET A 49 3.14 -1.42 16.29
N THR A 50 2.69 -0.17 16.48
CA THR A 50 2.55 0.79 15.38
C THR A 50 3.92 1.11 14.77
N GLU A 51 4.96 1.31 15.57
CA GLU A 51 6.32 1.55 15.05
C GLU A 51 6.85 0.36 14.27
N THR A 52 6.64 -0.87 14.77
CA THR A 52 6.99 -2.11 14.07
C THR A 52 6.26 -2.24 12.73
N ALA A 53 4.95 -1.97 12.72
CA ALA A 53 4.14 -2.00 11.51
C ALA A 53 4.57 -0.92 10.51
N ALA A 54 4.83 0.30 10.99
CA ALA A 54 5.29 1.42 10.17
C ALA A 54 6.62 1.12 9.47
N GLU A 55 7.58 0.51 10.19
CA GLU A 55 8.87 0.13 9.61
C GLU A 55 8.70 -0.95 8.53
N ALA A 56 7.87 -1.96 8.77
CA ALA A 56 7.58 -2.98 7.77
C ALA A 56 6.89 -2.37 6.52
N LEU A 57 5.93 -1.45 6.70
CA LEU A 57 5.28 -0.73 5.59
C LEU A 57 6.28 0.13 4.81
N LYS A 58 7.23 0.79 5.48
CA LYS A 58 8.32 1.55 4.87
C LYS A 58 9.14 0.66 3.94
N GLN A 59 9.55 -0.53 4.38
CA GLN A 59 10.32 -1.47 3.57
C GLN A 59 9.55 -1.95 2.33
N ILE A 60 8.24 -2.20 2.46
CA ILE A 60 7.38 -2.56 1.33
C ILE A 60 7.30 -1.40 0.33
N ALA A 61 7.12 -0.16 0.80
CA ALA A 61 7.06 1.03 -0.04
C ALA A 61 8.39 1.30 -0.74
N LYS A 62 9.53 1.16 -0.04
CA LYS A 62 10.88 1.25 -0.59
C LYS A 62 11.11 0.27 -1.73
N SER A 63 10.60 -0.96 -1.63
CA SER A 63 10.65 -1.93 -2.73
C SER A 63 9.75 -1.55 -3.92
N GLY A 64 8.97 -0.47 -3.81
CA GLY A 64 8.06 0.05 -4.86
C GLY A 64 6.80 -0.75 -5.05
N LYS A 65 6.45 -1.56 -4.11
CA LYS A 65 5.22 -2.35 -4.10
C LYS A 65 4.06 -1.53 -3.55
N LYS A 66 2.84 -1.90 -3.92
CA LYS A 66 1.63 -1.20 -3.48
C LYS A 66 1.04 -1.86 -2.23
N ILE A 67 0.57 -1.02 -1.33
CA ILE A 67 -0.16 -1.37 -0.12
C ILE A 67 -1.62 -0.97 -0.35
N LEU A 68 -2.56 -1.88 -0.10
CA LEU A 68 -3.99 -1.62 -0.28
C LEU A 68 -4.63 -1.28 1.06
N PHE A 69 -5.19 -0.07 1.18
CA PHE A 69 -5.93 0.35 2.35
C PHE A 69 -7.39 -0.07 2.26
N VAL A 70 -7.94 -0.63 3.35
CA VAL A 70 -9.30 -1.19 3.38
C VAL A 70 -10.05 -0.69 4.61
N SER A 71 -11.16 0.00 4.40
CA SER A 71 -12.09 0.38 5.46
C SER A 71 -13.46 0.72 4.91
N THR A 72 -14.47 -0.09 5.20
CA THR A 72 -15.85 0.21 4.79
C THR A 72 -16.67 0.89 5.88
N LYS A 73 -16.05 1.22 7.02
CA LYS A 73 -16.70 1.91 8.15
C LYS A 73 -17.05 3.34 7.75
N LYS A 74 -18.32 3.71 7.84
CA LYS A 74 -18.83 5.02 7.35
C LYS A 74 -18.08 6.22 7.93
N GLN A 75 -17.67 6.14 9.19
CA GLN A 75 -16.98 7.21 9.91
C GLN A 75 -15.53 7.41 9.45
N LEU A 76 -14.92 6.40 8.86
CA LEU A 76 -13.49 6.36 8.53
C LEU A 76 -13.19 6.46 7.05
N LYS A 77 -14.20 6.37 6.17
CA LYS A 77 -14.05 6.36 4.72
C LYS A 77 -13.23 7.53 4.19
N GLU A 78 -13.58 8.74 4.61
CA GLU A 78 -12.96 9.96 4.13
C GLU A 78 -11.50 10.05 4.59
N ILE A 79 -11.25 9.75 5.86
CA ILE A 79 -9.90 9.78 6.44
C ILE A 79 -8.97 8.77 5.75
N VAL A 80 -9.44 7.52 5.61
CA VAL A 80 -8.65 6.47 4.95
C VAL A 80 -8.38 6.80 3.48
N ALA A 81 -9.36 7.37 2.77
CA ALA A 81 -9.18 7.79 1.38
C ALA A 81 -8.15 8.92 1.27
N GLU A 82 -8.27 9.96 2.10
CA GLU A 82 -7.35 11.10 2.12
C GLU A 82 -5.91 10.66 2.39
N LYS A 83 -5.70 9.88 3.46
CA LYS A 83 -4.37 9.39 3.85
C LYS A 83 -3.78 8.44 2.80
N ALA A 84 -4.56 7.54 2.21
CA ALA A 84 -4.09 6.67 1.14
C ALA A 84 -3.71 7.45 -0.13
N LEU A 85 -4.51 8.46 -0.51
CA LEU A 85 -4.23 9.33 -1.64
C LEU A 85 -2.96 10.15 -1.44
N SER A 86 -2.70 10.67 -0.23
CA SER A 86 -1.50 11.47 0.06
C SER A 86 -0.20 10.72 -0.22
N VAL A 87 -0.20 9.39 -0.06
CA VAL A 87 0.95 8.52 -0.34
C VAL A 87 0.84 7.78 -1.68
N GLY A 88 -0.18 8.07 -2.49
CA GLY A 88 -0.39 7.46 -3.80
C GLY A 88 -0.63 5.94 -3.75
N MET A 89 -1.27 5.46 -2.69
CA MET A 89 -1.61 4.06 -2.49
C MET A 89 -3.09 3.79 -2.83
N PRO A 90 -3.44 2.59 -3.36
CA PRO A 90 -4.81 2.21 -3.63
C PRO A 90 -5.60 1.99 -2.34
N TYR A 91 -6.92 2.21 -2.39
CA TYR A 91 -7.79 2.02 -1.24
C TYR A 91 -9.18 1.49 -1.62
N VAL A 92 -9.88 0.88 -0.66
CA VAL A 92 -11.26 0.41 -0.79
C VAL A 92 -12.06 0.89 0.41
N ILE A 93 -13.07 1.75 0.17
CA ILE A 93 -13.84 2.41 1.24
C ILE A 93 -15.35 2.17 1.17
N GLU A 94 -15.89 1.72 0.04
CA GLU A 94 -17.33 1.58 -0.11
C GLU A 94 -17.79 0.16 0.22
N ARG A 95 -17.31 -0.80 -0.51
CA ARG A 95 -17.65 -2.21 -0.34
C ARG A 95 -16.50 -3.07 -0.84
N TRP A 96 -16.11 -4.05 -0.06
CA TRP A 96 -15.23 -5.11 -0.52
C TRP A 96 -15.98 -6.09 -1.43
N PRO A 97 -15.67 -6.17 -2.72
CA PRO A 97 -16.25 -7.20 -3.59
C PRO A 97 -15.57 -8.53 -3.28
N GLY A 98 -16.35 -9.56 -2.93
CA GLY A 98 -15.79 -10.90 -2.72
C GLY A 98 -15.00 -11.36 -3.94
N GLY A 99 -13.83 -11.95 -3.70
CA GLY A 99 -12.90 -12.34 -4.76
C GLY A 99 -12.00 -11.21 -5.26
N MET A 100 -11.91 -10.10 -4.54
CA MET A 100 -11.10 -8.95 -4.98
C MET A 100 -9.62 -9.28 -5.11
N LEU A 101 -9.09 -10.09 -4.23
CA LEU A 101 -7.72 -10.59 -4.30
C LEU A 101 -7.66 -11.98 -4.95
N THR A 102 -8.50 -12.89 -4.51
CA THR A 102 -8.50 -14.29 -4.96
C THR A 102 -8.96 -14.47 -6.41
N ASN A 103 -9.82 -13.59 -6.92
CA ASN A 103 -10.29 -13.56 -8.32
C ASN A 103 -9.96 -12.23 -8.99
N PHE A 104 -8.75 -11.76 -8.81
CA PHE A 104 -8.26 -10.49 -9.34
C PHE A 104 -8.46 -10.32 -10.86
N PRO A 105 -8.28 -11.36 -11.72
CA PRO A 105 -8.55 -11.22 -13.15
C PRO A 105 -9.98 -10.76 -13.48
N THR A 106 -10.98 -11.19 -12.71
CA THR A 106 -12.37 -10.77 -12.91
C THR A 106 -12.58 -9.32 -12.50
N ILE A 107 -11.97 -8.88 -11.40
CA ILE A 107 -11.96 -7.48 -10.97
C ILE A 107 -11.31 -6.60 -12.06
N ARG A 108 -10.18 -7.02 -12.62
CA ARG A 108 -9.52 -6.32 -13.75
C ARG A 108 -10.41 -6.22 -14.99
N LYS A 109 -11.23 -7.23 -15.28
CA LYS A 109 -12.23 -7.14 -16.37
C LYS A 109 -13.28 -6.07 -16.06
N ALA A 110 -13.73 -5.96 -14.79
CA ALA A 110 -14.68 -4.93 -14.39
C ALA A 110 -14.09 -3.50 -14.50
N VAL A 111 -12.84 -3.32 -14.11
CA VAL A 111 -12.09 -2.05 -14.29
C VAL A 111 -11.93 -1.72 -15.77
N LYS A 112 -11.54 -2.69 -16.61
CA LYS A 112 -11.46 -2.49 -18.08
C LYS A 112 -12.81 -2.10 -18.69
N LYS A 113 -13.91 -2.70 -18.19
CA LYS A 113 -15.26 -2.32 -18.63
C LYS A 113 -15.57 -0.86 -18.32
N MET A 114 -15.17 -0.35 -17.16
CA MET A 114 -15.30 1.06 -16.82
C MET A 114 -14.57 1.96 -17.81
N ALA A 115 -13.30 1.67 -18.10
CA ALA A 115 -12.50 2.40 -19.08
C ALA A 115 -13.10 2.31 -20.52
N THR A 116 -13.70 1.17 -20.88
CA THR A 116 -14.40 1.03 -22.17
C THR A 116 -15.63 1.92 -22.25
N ILE A 117 -16.42 2.01 -21.16
CA ILE A 117 -17.58 2.91 -21.09
C ILE A 117 -17.13 4.37 -21.25
N ASP A 118 -16.04 4.76 -20.58
CA ASP A 118 -15.49 6.13 -20.68
C ASP A 118 -15.05 6.48 -22.11
N LYS A 119 -14.39 5.55 -22.82
CA LYS A 119 -14.03 5.72 -24.23
C LYS A 119 -15.27 5.87 -25.13
N LEU A 120 -16.25 4.99 -24.98
CA LEU A 120 -17.50 5.07 -25.77
C LEU A 120 -18.24 6.39 -25.54
N THR A 121 -18.13 6.97 -24.33
CA THR A 121 -18.68 8.29 -24.02
C THR A 121 -17.97 9.40 -24.78
N GLN A 122 -16.63 9.31 -24.89
CA GLN A 122 -15.81 10.31 -25.60
C GLN A 122 -15.98 10.22 -27.12
N ASP A 123 -16.11 8.99 -27.66
CA ASP A 123 -16.24 8.73 -29.11
C ASP A 123 -17.62 9.13 -29.68
N GLY A 124 -18.53 9.65 -28.87
CA GLY A 124 -19.87 10.08 -29.31
C GLY A 124 -20.80 8.93 -29.75
N THR A 125 -20.41 7.68 -29.50
CA THR A 125 -21.20 6.49 -29.87
C THR A 125 -22.56 6.45 -29.17
N TYR A 126 -22.70 7.19 -28.06
CA TYR A 126 -23.95 7.32 -27.32
C TYR A 126 -25.07 8.09 -28.08
N SER A 127 -24.73 8.86 -29.13
CA SER A 127 -25.72 9.58 -29.92
C SER A 127 -26.73 8.66 -30.59
N ASN A 128 -26.37 7.41 -30.85
CA ASN A 128 -27.22 6.38 -31.51
C ASN A 128 -28.03 5.53 -30.53
N LEU A 129 -27.82 5.72 -29.19
CA LEU A 129 -28.52 4.96 -28.16
C LEU A 129 -29.78 5.69 -27.65
N SER A 130 -30.77 4.91 -27.20
CA SER A 130 -31.93 5.48 -26.52
C SER A 130 -31.56 6.17 -25.21
N LYS A 131 -32.29 7.21 -24.79
CA LYS A 131 -32.07 7.92 -23.52
C LYS A 131 -32.04 6.96 -22.30
N ARG A 132 -32.86 5.89 -22.36
CA ARG A 132 -32.93 4.89 -21.30
C ARG A 132 -31.62 4.06 -21.20
N GLU A 133 -31.08 3.67 -22.33
CA GLU A 133 -29.82 2.91 -22.37
C GLU A 133 -28.64 3.75 -21.90
N VAL A 134 -28.55 5.00 -22.35
CA VAL A 134 -27.51 5.94 -21.88
C VAL A 134 -27.58 6.11 -20.35
N LEU A 135 -28.79 6.29 -19.80
CA LEU A 135 -28.96 6.41 -18.35
C LEU A 135 -28.54 5.12 -17.60
N GLN A 136 -28.86 3.95 -18.15
CA GLN A 136 -28.49 2.66 -17.55
C GLN A 136 -26.97 2.46 -17.53
N ILE A 137 -26.30 2.79 -18.64
CA ILE A 137 -24.84 2.71 -18.76
C ILE A 137 -24.16 3.69 -17.80
N SER A 138 -24.66 4.94 -17.74
CA SER A 138 -24.15 5.96 -16.82
C SER A 138 -24.27 5.52 -15.35
N ARG A 139 -25.41 4.96 -14.96
CA ARG A 139 -25.60 4.39 -13.61
C ARG A 139 -24.64 3.20 -13.33
N GLN A 140 -24.43 2.35 -14.33
CA GLN A 140 -23.48 1.23 -14.21
C GLN A 140 -22.06 1.74 -14.05
N ARG A 141 -21.65 2.74 -14.84
CA ARG A 141 -20.33 3.39 -14.74
C ARG A 141 -20.12 4.00 -13.36
N ALA A 142 -21.08 4.79 -12.87
CA ALA A 142 -21.02 5.42 -11.55
C ALA A 142 -20.89 4.39 -10.41
N LYS A 143 -21.59 3.26 -10.52
CA LYS A 143 -21.49 2.16 -9.54
C LYS A 143 -20.10 1.48 -9.57
N LEU A 144 -19.54 1.28 -10.75
CA LEU A 144 -18.19 0.72 -10.90
C LEU A 144 -17.13 1.68 -10.37
N ASP A 145 -17.23 2.95 -10.72
CA ASP A 145 -16.33 4.01 -10.28
C ASP A 145 -16.31 4.14 -8.75
N LYS A 146 -17.48 4.16 -8.14
CA LYS A 146 -17.63 4.22 -6.68
C LYS A 146 -16.94 3.05 -5.95
N ASN A 147 -17.01 1.85 -6.52
CA ASN A 147 -16.48 0.64 -5.85
C ASN A 147 -15.04 0.29 -6.25
N LEU A 148 -14.63 0.62 -7.46
CA LEU A 148 -13.36 0.16 -8.06
C LEU A 148 -12.49 1.30 -8.61
N GLY A 149 -12.97 2.55 -8.58
CA GLY A 149 -12.25 3.70 -9.12
C GLY A 149 -10.87 3.88 -8.48
N SER A 150 -10.79 3.73 -7.15
CA SER A 150 -9.55 3.86 -6.38
C SER A 150 -8.51 2.78 -6.66
N ILE A 151 -8.89 1.68 -7.29
CA ILE A 151 -8.00 0.56 -7.66
C ILE A 151 -7.81 0.43 -9.17
N ALA A 152 -8.27 1.42 -9.96
CA ALA A 152 -8.18 1.39 -11.42
C ALA A 152 -6.73 1.18 -11.91
N ASP A 153 -5.78 1.82 -11.25
CA ASP A 153 -4.34 1.75 -11.58
C ASP A 153 -3.63 0.52 -11.04
N LEU A 154 -4.32 -0.30 -10.24
CA LEU A 154 -3.73 -1.51 -9.67
C LEU A 154 -3.61 -2.59 -10.74
N THR A 155 -2.40 -2.76 -11.30
CA THR A 155 -2.12 -3.74 -12.36
C THR A 155 -1.81 -5.13 -11.85
N ARG A 156 -1.27 -5.23 -10.64
CA ARG A 156 -0.85 -6.47 -9.95
C ARG A 156 -1.48 -6.52 -8.56
N LEU A 157 -1.49 -7.70 -7.96
CA LEU A 157 -1.90 -7.86 -6.56
C LEU A 157 -1.07 -6.95 -5.64
N PRO A 158 -1.68 -6.37 -4.60
CA PRO A 158 -0.95 -5.61 -3.59
C PRO A 158 -0.01 -6.53 -2.82
N SER A 159 1.08 -5.99 -2.32
CA SER A 159 2.06 -6.77 -1.54
C SER A 159 1.78 -6.74 -0.05
N ALA A 160 0.84 -5.91 0.38
CA ALA A 160 0.30 -5.88 1.73
C ALA A 160 -1.09 -5.27 1.71
N ILE A 161 -1.90 -5.59 2.70
CA ILE A 161 -3.16 -4.89 2.98
C ILE A 161 -3.08 -4.21 4.34
N PHE A 162 -3.65 -3.01 4.44
CA PHE A 162 -3.85 -2.29 5.69
C PHE A 162 -5.34 -2.19 5.97
N VAL A 163 -5.80 -2.85 7.03
CA VAL A 163 -7.23 -3.01 7.34
C VAL A 163 -7.58 -2.19 8.58
N VAL A 164 -8.68 -1.46 8.51
CA VAL A 164 -9.27 -0.81 9.69
C VAL A 164 -10.61 -1.47 9.98
N ASP A 165 -10.76 -2.00 11.19
CA ASP A 165 -11.90 -2.80 11.64
C ASP A 165 -11.92 -4.22 11.02
N VAL A 166 -11.17 -5.14 11.64
CA VAL A 166 -11.04 -6.54 11.20
C VAL A 166 -12.38 -7.28 11.22
N MET A 167 -13.28 -6.99 12.19
CA MET A 167 -14.58 -7.63 12.26
C MET A 167 -15.43 -7.38 11.01
N LYS A 168 -15.36 -6.18 10.49
CA LYS A 168 -16.12 -5.77 9.32
C LYS A 168 -15.48 -6.23 8.02
N GLU A 169 -14.17 -6.17 7.95
CA GLU A 169 -13.39 -6.49 6.76
C GLU A 169 -12.84 -7.93 6.78
N HIS A 170 -13.47 -8.84 7.53
CA HIS A 170 -13.03 -10.24 7.68
C HIS A 170 -12.85 -10.97 6.33
N ILE A 171 -13.63 -10.62 5.30
CA ILE A 171 -13.50 -11.21 3.97
C ILE A 171 -12.16 -10.80 3.33
N ALA A 172 -11.77 -9.53 3.47
CA ALA A 172 -10.50 -9.02 2.95
C ALA A 172 -9.31 -9.70 3.61
N VAL A 173 -9.35 -9.83 4.95
CA VAL A 173 -8.32 -10.52 5.74
C VAL A 173 -8.22 -11.99 5.33
N HIS A 174 -9.35 -12.69 5.21
CA HIS A 174 -9.36 -14.10 4.82
C HIS A 174 -8.81 -14.32 3.40
N GLU A 175 -9.15 -13.44 2.44
CA GLU A 175 -8.60 -13.51 1.08
C GLU A 175 -7.09 -13.24 1.06
N ALA A 176 -6.59 -12.28 1.85
CA ALA A 176 -5.18 -11.97 1.94
C ALA A 176 -4.38 -13.14 2.51
N ASN A 177 -4.84 -13.70 3.63
CA ASN A 177 -4.22 -14.86 4.27
C ASN A 177 -4.16 -16.07 3.33
N ARG A 178 -5.22 -16.29 2.55
CA ARG A 178 -5.26 -17.37 1.56
C ARG A 178 -4.20 -17.23 0.48
N LEU A 179 -3.82 -15.99 0.15
CA LEU A 179 -2.79 -15.68 -0.86
C LEU A 179 -1.40 -15.44 -0.26
N GLY A 180 -1.25 -15.51 1.07
CA GLY A 180 0.00 -15.20 1.75
C GLY A 180 0.42 -13.73 1.64
N ILE A 181 -0.57 -12.82 1.54
CA ILE A 181 -0.33 -11.38 1.53
C ILE A 181 -0.35 -10.89 2.98
N PRO A 182 0.72 -10.24 3.47
CA PRO A 182 0.80 -9.76 4.84
C PRO A 182 -0.30 -8.75 5.16
N VAL A 183 -0.92 -8.94 6.32
CA VAL A 183 -2.04 -8.16 6.82
C VAL A 183 -1.58 -7.27 7.96
N PHE A 184 -1.73 -5.97 7.77
CA PHE A 184 -1.59 -4.94 8.79
C PHE A 184 -2.99 -4.52 9.22
N ALA A 185 -3.29 -4.49 10.50
CA ALA A 185 -4.62 -4.08 10.92
C ALA A 185 -4.65 -3.33 12.25
N ILE A 186 -5.57 -2.35 12.32
CA ILE A 186 -6.03 -1.78 13.58
C ILE A 186 -7.06 -2.75 14.15
N VAL A 187 -6.78 -3.26 15.33
CA VAL A 187 -7.52 -4.37 15.97
C VAL A 187 -8.06 -3.90 17.31
N ASP A 188 -9.38 -3.81 17.43
CA ASP A 188 -10.05 -3.54 18.70
C ASP A 188 -10.28 -4.82 19.49
N THR A 189 -10.69 -4.69 20.73
CA THR A 189 -10.88 -5.78 21.71
C THR A 189 -11.92 -6.84 21.32
N ASN A 190 -12.78 -6.55 20.34
CA ASN A 190 -13.81 -7.47 19.81
C ASN A 190 -13.31 -8.36 18.66
N SER A 191 -12.14 -8.08 18.12
CA SER A 191 -11.60 -8.71 16.91
C SER A 191 -10.63 -9.86 17.24
N ASN A 192 -10.39 -10.75 16.27
CA ASN A 192 -9.41 -11.83 16.39
C ASN A 192 -8.04 -11.37 15.84
N PRO A 193 -6.99 -11.26 16.67
CA PRO A 193 -5.65 -10.88 16.22
C PRO A 193 -4.88 -12.01 15.53
N ASN A 194 -5.31 -13.27 15.64
CA ASN A 194 -4.53 -14.42 15.16
C ASN A 194 -4.39 -14.48 13.63
N ASP A 195 -5.31 -13.85 12.92
CA ASP A 195 -5.33 -13.82 11.45
C ASP A 195 -4.56 -12.63 10.87
N ILE A 196 -3.84 -11.86 11.72
CA ILE A 196 -3.17 -10.61 11.39
C ILE A 196 -1.67 -10.74 11.66
N ASP A 197 -0.84 -10.40 10.68
CA ASP A 197 0.61 -10.46 10.82
C ASP A 197 1.15 -9.29 11.65
N PHE A 198 0.61 -8.09 11.43
CA PHE A 198 0.99 -6.87 12.14
C PHE A 198 -0.24 -6.27 12.84
N VAL A 199 -0.42 -6.66 14.08
CA VAL A 199 -1.53 -6.18 14.92
C VAL A 199 -1.21 -4.82 15.50
N ILE A 200 -2.10 -3.86 15.35
CA ILE A 200 -2.05 -2.55 16.02
C ILE A 200 -3.26 -2.48 16.95
N PRO A 201 -3.10 -2.79 18.23
CA PRO A 201 -4.23 -2.77 19.16
C PRO A 201 -4.65 -1.32 19.42
N ALA A 202 -5.83 -0.93 18.98
CA ALA A 202 -6.37 0.41 19.18
C ALA A 202 -7.87 0.45 18.91
N ASN A 203 -8.49 1.55 19.36
CA ASN A 203 -9.88 1.87 19.09
C ASN A 203 -10.10 2.13 17.59
N ASP A 204 -10.96 1.33 16.97
CA ASP A 204 -11.31 1.42 15.55
C ASP A 204 -12.61 2.23 15.31
N ASP A 205 -13.29 2.70 16.37
CA ASP A 205 -14.49 3.55 16.27
C ASP A 205 -14.16 5.04 16.30
N ALA A 206 -13.11 5.44 17.02
CA ALA A 206 -12.70 6.82 17.16
C ALA A 206 -11.92 7.31 15.92
N THR A 207 -12.46 8.28 15.21
CA THR A 207 -11.83 8.86 14.01
C THR A 207 -10.44 9.40 14.28
N LYS A 208 -10.24 10.11 15.39
CA LYS A 208 -8.93 10.65 15.82
C LYS A 208 -7.91 9.56 16.11
N SER A 209 -8.33 8.43 16.73
CA SER A 209 -7.45 7.29 17.00
C SER A 209 -6.89 6.70 15.70
N VAL A 210 -7.79 6.44 14.76
CA VAL A 210 -7.43 5.88 13.46
C VAL A 210 -6.57 6.86 12.66
N GLU A 211 -6.89 8.15 12.70
CA GLU A 211 -6.14 9.20 12.03
C GLU A 211 -4.68 9.27 12.48
N VAL A 212 -4.43 9.32 13.79
CA VAL A 212 -3.07 9.36 14.35
C VAL A 212 -2.23 8.14 13.95
N ILE A 213 -2.84 6.95 13.97
CA ILE A 213 -2.15 5.71 13.58
C ILE A 213 -1.87 5.71 12.07
N LEU A 214 -2.84 6.12 11.26
CA LEU A 214 -2.67 6.22 9.81
C LEU A 214 -1.60 7.24 9.44
N ASP A 215 -1.53 8.39 10.13
CA ASP A 215 -0.51 9.40 9.89
C ASP A 215 0.89 8.85 10.11
N ALA A 216 1.12 8.11 11.17
CA ALA A 216 2.40 7.48 11.43
C ALA A 216 2.77 6.43 10.36
N CYS A 217 1.81 5.61 9.97
CA CYS A 217 2.02 4.60 8.92
C CYS A 217 2.24 5.25 7.55
N CYS A 218 1.46 6.27 7.20
CA CYS A 218 1.61 6.99 5.94
C CYS A 218 2.92 7.80 5.87
N ALA A 219 3.35 8.41 6.98
CA ALA A 219 4.66 9.06 7.06
C ALA A 219 5.80 8.07 6.77
N ALA A 220 5.76 6.87 7.35
CA ALA A 220 6.74 5.83 7.08
C ALA A 220 6.72 5.34 5.62
N ILE A 221 5.52 5.22 5.03
CA ILE A 221 5.37 4.87 3.61
C ILE A 221 5.96 5.98 2.73
N ALA A 222 5.71 7.25 3.03
CA ALA A 222 6.26 8.39 2.30
C ALA A 222 7.79 8.41 2.35
N GLU A 223 8.38 8.22 3.54
CA GLU A 223 9.83 8.07 3.70
C GLU A 223 10.39 6.94 2.82
N GLY A 224 9.74 5.76 2.80
CA GLY A 224 10.16 4.64 1.96
C GLY A 224 10.09 4.93 0.46
N ILE A 225 9.07 5.69 0.02
CA ILE A 225 8.93 6.13 -1.37
C ILE A 225 10.04 7.13 -1.74
N GLU A 226 10.40 8.04 -0.83
CA GLU A 226 11.47 9.03 -1.04
C GLU A 226 12.84 8.34 -1.10
N GLU A 227 13.16 7.45 -0.17
CA GLU A 227 14.39 6.66 -0.20
C GLU A 227 14.55 5.91 -1.52
N ARG A 228 13.48 5.31 -2.02
CA ARG A 228 13.50 4.65 -3.32
C ARG A 228 13.77 5.60 -4.48
N LYS A 229 13.27 6.83 -4.45
CA LYS A 229 13.53 7.83 -5.50
C LYS A 229 15.01 8.22 -5.52
N VAL A 230 15.60 8.44 -4.34
CA VAL A 230 17.03 8.75 -4.19
C VAL A 230 17.88 7.60 -4.72
N GLU A 231 17.63 6.36 -4.27
CA GLU A 231 18.38 5.17 -4.74
C GLU A 231 18.30 4.98 -6.26
N LYS A 232 17.18 5.31 -6.89
CA LYS A 232 17.06 5.24 -8.36
C LYS A 232 17.89 6.30 -9.06
N VAL A 233 17.89 7.53 -8.56
CA VAL A 233 18.71 8.62 -9.13
C VAL A 233 20.19 8.26 -9.02
N ASP A 234 20.62 7.73 -7.88
CA ASP A 234 22.01 7.31 -7.67
C ASP A 234 22.42 6.15 -8.58
N THR A 235 21.53 5.17 -8.80
CA THR A 235 21.79 4.06 -9.74
C THR A 235 21.82 4.52 -11.19
N GLU A 236 20.93 5.40 -11.61
CA GLU A 236 20.91 5.95 -12.97
C GLU A 236 22.15 6.85 -13.23
N ALA A 237 22.62 7.59 -12.23
CA ALA A 237 23.85 8.36 -12.30
C ALA A 237 25.08 7.45 -12.45
N ALA A 238 25.16 6.40 -11.64
CA ALA A 238 26.26 5.42 -11.71
C ALA A 238 26.29 4.65 -13.04
N GLU A 239 25.14 4.25 -13.59
CA GLU A 239 25.03 3.62 -14.90
C GLU A 239 25.37 4.58 -16.05
N GLY A 240 25.07 5.87 -15.90
CA GLY A 240 25.45 6.92 -16.84
C GLY A 240 26.96 7.07 -16.93
N GLU A 241 27.65 7.15 -15.79
CA GLU A 241 29.11 7.26 -15.73
C GLU A 241 29.82 6.00 -16.28
N GLU A 242 29.28 4.80 -16.01
CA GLU A 242 29.84 3.54 -16.56
C GLU A 242 29.68 3.41 -18.08
N ASN A 243 28.58 3.95 -18.63
CA ASN A 243 28.34 3.98 -20.06
C ASN A 243 29.20 5.04 -20.78
N GLU A 244 29.49 6.19 -20.16
CA GLU A 244 30.43 7.18 -20.69
C GLU A 244 31.88 6.66 -20.64
N ALA A 245 32.26 5.98 -19.57
CA ALA A 245 33.60 5.37 -19.46
C ALA A 245 33.81 4.25 -20.52
N LYS A 246 32.76 3.53 -20.88
CA LYS A 246 32.79 2.51 -21.96
C LYS A 246 32.80 3.10 -23.37
N LYS A 247 32.36 4.35 -23.55
CA LYS A 247 32.36 5.08 -24.84
C LYS A 247 33.64 5.90 -25.09
N ALA A 248 34.51 6.08 -24.11
CA ALA A 248 35.79 6.77 -24.28
C ALA A 248 36.66 5.99 -25.31
N PRO A 249 37.16 6.62 -26.40
CA PRO A 249 37.91 5.92 -27.42
C PRO A 249 39.23 5.43 -26.83
N ARG A 250 39.45 4.10 -26.87
CA ARG A 250 40.75 3.50 -26.56
C ARG A 250 41.80 4.14 -27.47
N ARG A 251 42.63 5.03 -26.92
CA ARG A 251 43.82 5.56 -27.57
C ARG A 251 44.69 4.40 -28.01
N ARG A 252 44.68 4.12 -29.31
CA ARG A 252 45.66 3.19 -29.93
C ARG A 252 47.03 3.79 -29.74
N THR A 253 47.84 3.23 -28.84
CA THR A 253 49.24 3.46 -28.78
C THR A 253 49.89 2.76 -30.01
N THR A 254 50.10 3.53 -31.07
CA THR A 254 50.99 3.11 -32.17
C THR A 254 52.42 3.16 -31.65
N LYS A 255 52.91 1.99 -31.24
CA LYS A 255 54.32 1.81 -30.97
C LYS A 255 55.04 1.80 -32.30
N ALA A 256 55.81 2.86 -32.58
CA ALA A 256 56.72 3.03 -33.70
C ALA A 256 57.68 1.81 -33.76
N ARG A 257 57.66 1.11 -34.88
CA ARG A 257 58.66 0.10 -35.25
C ARG A 257 59.73 0.85 -36.01
N ALA A 258 60.77 1.32 -35.33
CA ALA A 258 61.97 1.84 -35.97
C ALA A 258 62.79 0.69 -36.56
N ALA A 259 63.25 0.98 -37.75
CA ALA A 259 64.07 0.14 -38.65
C ALA A 259 65.39 -0.27 -37.98
N LYS A 260 65.85 -1.45 -38.27
CA LYS A 260 67.27 -1.74 -38.41
C LYS A 260 67.47 -2.63 -39.65
N ALA A 261 68.01 -2.01 -40.65
CA ALA A 261 68.64 -2.63 -41.82
C ALA A 261 70.07 -2.99 -41.52
N GLU A 262 70.68 -3.80 -42.38
CA GLU A 262 72.05 -4.24 -42.46
C GLU A 262 72.39 -5.45 -41.56
N GLU A 263 72.97 -6.53 -42.08
CA GLU A 263 73.98 -6.77 -43.12
C GLU A 263 73.90 -8.25 -43.50
N ALA A 264 74.13 -8.57 -44.75
CA ALA A 264 74.53 -9.87 -45.21
C ALA A 264 76.06 -10.10 -45.00
N PRO A 265 76.62 -11.31 -44.96
CA PRO A 265 77.53 -11.69 -46.05
C PRO A 265 77.35 -13.09 -46.61
N ILE A 266 77.78 -13.18 -47.83
CA ILE A 266 78.05 -14.20 -48.79
C ILE A 266 79.09 -15.27 -48.31
N ALA A 267 78.91 -16.49 -48.80
CA ALA A 267 79.83 -17.53 -49.15
C ALA A 267 79.45 -18.87 -48.47
N GLU A 268 79.41 -19.97 -49.07
CA GLU A 268 79.82 -20.74 -50.23
C GLU A 268 78.81 -21.82 -50.47
#